data_1b8bd0abaa6598dcb85921e62a23b8d6
#
_entry.id   1b8bd0abaa6598dcb85921e62a23b8d6
#
_cell.length_a   1.000
_cell.length_b   1.000
_cell.length_c   1.000
_cell.angle_alpha   90.00
_cell.angle_beta   90.00
_cell.angle_gamma   90.00
#
_symmetry.space_group_name_H-M   'P 1'
#
loop_
_entity.id
_entity.type
_entity.pdbx_description
1 polymer ?
#
loop_
_entity_poly.entity_id
_entity_poly.type
_entity_poly.pdbx_seq_one_letter_code
_entity_poly.pdbx_strand_id
1 'polypeptide(L)'
;MPFPFEVPFDQLQTDLDTYVDEVFEALHSEFLTMPKGEGFVEYPVFEQGYEALKRVTEGFRKVAPGTIVETVYEVPITLVVLRAMLGFTPPEWAYVTNQRTGVVVPQGAARTLDRTVRLKPLTSMRAGAGVTAQRIRAMVETACQLLTEGATQAPGIIHRLDKADTTKGLASLQPIADLGLPYAMVLYERFLGRPFAGHRDSISELIGDVVESAIEAVLSTGGISFRKTKRAERIPGFDQAPDFIIPDEFNPQIVIEAKLTEDDGTARDKITRVQHLGSLSMRDRAPHEPPRFEVIACIAGHGFKVRREDMKKLLLSTRGKVFTLENMNKLVECSRLKEFRTR
;
A
#
# COMPACT_ATOMS: atom_id res chain seq x y z
N MET A 1 -24.95 -15.28 -17.13
CA MET A 1 -24.20 -15.98 -18.20
C MET A 1 -23.13 -16.85 -17.59
N PRO A 2 -22.57 -17.86 -18.31
CA PRO A 2 -21.39 -18.57 -17.80
C PRO A 2 -20.19 -17.63 -17.76
N PHE A 3 -19.35 -17.79 -16.75
CA PHE A 3 -18.10 -17.03 -16.64
C PHE A 3 -17.09 -17.48 -17.71
N PRO A 4 -16.10 -16.65 -18.07
CA PRO A 4 -15.11 -16.96 -19.12
C PRO A 4 -14.30 -18.23 -18.83
N PHE A 5 -14.15 -18.62 -17.57
CA PHE A 5 -13.46 -19.83 -17.15
C PHE A 5 -14.32 -21.10 -17.22
N GLU A 6 -15.62 -20.96 -17.45
CA GLU A 6 -16.60 -22.09 -17.55
C GLU A 6 -16.80 -22.59 -18.97
N VAL A 7 -16.27 -21.85 -19.96
CA VAL A 7 -16.45 -22.18 -21.38
C VAL A 7 -15.15 -22.61 -22.05
N PRO A 8 -15.22 -23.40 -23.16
CA PRO A 8 -14.06 -23.71 -23.96
C PRO A 8 -13.43 -22.42 -24.57
N PHE A 9 -12.11 -22.44 -24.79
CA PHE A 9 -11.39 -21.29 -25.30
C PHE A 9 -11.88 -20.81 -26.68
N ASP A 10 -12.23 -21.73 -27.57
CA ASP A 10 -12.77 -21.41 -28.89
C ASP A 10 -14.11 -20.67 -28.79
N GLN A 11 -14.95 -21.04 -27.86
CA GLN A 11 -16.20 -20.33 -27.57
C GLN A 11 -15.94 -18.94 -26.97
N LEU A 12 -14.98 -18.81 -26.07
CA LEU A 12 -14.56 -17.53 -25.49
C LEU A 12 -14.15 -16.53 -26.59
N GLN A 13 -13.41 -17.00 -27.61
CA GLN A 13 -12.91 -16.16 -28.70
C GLN A 13 -14.01 -15.60 -29.60
N THR A 14 -15.18 -16.23 -29.65
CA THR A 14 -16.28 -15.80 -30.52
C THR A 14 -17.03 -14.57 -29.99
N ASP A 15 -17.02 -14.33 -28.67
CA ASP A 15 -17.73 -13.22 -28.04
C ASP A 15 -17.00 -12.68 -26.81
N LEU A 16 -15.78 -12.18 -27.02
CA LEU A 16 -14.96 -11.62 -25.94
C LEU A 16 -15.60 -10.46 -25.19
N ASP A 17 -16.42 -9.65 -25.86
CA ASP A 17 -17.03 -8.48 -25.26
C ASP A 17 -18.02 -8.86 -24.15
N THR A 18 -18.82 -9.87 -24.39
CA THR A 18 -19.76 -10.40 -23.39
C THR A 18 -19.03 -10.94 -22.17
N TYR A 19 -17.96 -11.69 -22.36
CA TYR A 19 -17.17 -12.23 -21.23
C TYR A 19 -16.38 -11.14 -20.47
N VAL A 20 -15.98 -10.07 -21.12
CA VAL A 20 -15.44 -8.88 -20.45
C VAL A 20 -16.48 -8.27 -19.52
N ASP A 21 -17.73 -8.15 -19.96
CA ASP A 21 -18.80 -7.61 -19.14
C ASP A 21 -19.06 -8.48 -17.89
N GLU A 22 -19.09 -9.80 -18.02
CA GLU A 22 -19.24 -10.73 -16.89
C GLU A 22 -18.10 -10.57 -15.86
N VAL A 23 -16.85 -10.41 -16.31
CA VAL A 23 -15.74 -10.15 -15.38
C VAL A 23 -15.90 -8.78 -14.73
N PHE A 24 -16.32 -7.75 -15.48
CA PHE A 24 -16.50 -6.42 -14.93
C PHE A 24 -17.63 -6.35 -13.89
N GLU A 25 -18.71 -7.08 -14.08
CA GLU A 25 -19.80 -7.16 -13.07
C GLU A 25 -19.32 -7.76 -11.76
N ALA A 26 -18.45 -8.77 -11.81
CA ALA A 26 -17.89 -9.44 -10.65
C ALA A 26 -16.71 -8.68 -9.97
N LEU A 27 -16.30 -7.53 -10.52
CA LEU A 27 -15.28 -6.68 -9.89
C LEU A 27 -15.94 -5.62 -9.02
N HIS A 28 -15.61 -5.62 -7.74
CA HIS A 28 -16.05 -4.60 -6.79
C HIS A 28 -14.91 -3.69 -6.36
N SER A 29 -15.25 -2.47 -5.90
CA SER A 29 -14.26 -1.58 -5.31
C SER A 29 -13.99 -1.99 -3.87
N GLU A 30 -12.72 -2.20 -3.55
CA GLU A 30 -12.26 -2.47 -2.19
C GLU A 30 -12.02 -1.18 -1.38
N PHE A 31 -12.17 -0.01 -2.01
CA PHE A 31 -11.94 1.28 -1.35
C PHE A 31 -12.99 1.64 -0.30
N LEU A 32 -14.21 1.16 -0.46
CA LEU A 32 -15.31 1.52 0.46
C LEU A 32 -15.26 0.75 1.79
N THR A 33 -14.43 -0.28 1.87
CA THR A 33 -14.27 -1.15 3.05
C THR A 33 -12.79 -1.37 3.36
N MET A 34 -12.03 -0.27 3.54
CA MET A 34 -10.61 -0.40 3.87
C MET A 34 -10.44 -1.07 5.24
N PRO A 35 -9.73 -2.20 5.31
CA PRO A 35 -9.37 -2.77 6.59
C PRO A 35 -8.46 -1.78 7.32
N LYS A 36 -8.71 -1.56 8.60
CA LYS A 36 -7.79 -0.85 9.48
C LYS A 36 -6.52 -1.69 9.56
N GLY A 37 -5.49 -1.30 8.82
CA GLY A 37 -4.21 -1.98 8.85
C GLY A 37 -3.55 -1.88 10.24
N GLU A 38 -2.60 -2.77 10.49
CA GLU A 38 -1.80 -2.74 11.70
C GLU A 38 -1.13 -1.35 11.86
N GLY A 39 -1.32 -0.73 13.01
CA GLY A 39 -0.82 0.63 13.29
C GLY A 39 -1.70 1.75 12.71
N PHE A 40 -2.97 1.48 12.40
CA PHE A 40 -3.95 2.53 12.16
C PHE A 40 -4.16 3.34 13.45
N VAL A 41 -4.06 4.66 13.35
CA VAL A 41 -4.21 5.58 14.47
C VAL A 41 -5.60 6.19 14.42
N GLU A 42 -6.41 5.95 15.43
CA GLU A 42 -7.73 6.56 15.59
C GLU A 42 -7.62 8.04 15.99
N TYR A 43 -8.62 8.85 15.61
CA TYR A 43 -8.63 10.28 15.91
C TYR A 43 -8.44 10.59 17.41
N PRO A 44 -9.13 9.93 18.36
CA PRO A 44 -8.95 10.24 19.80
C PRO A 44 -7.52 10.01 20.31
N VAL A 45 -6.80 9.07 19.71
CA VAL A 45 -5.39 8.80 20.03
C VAL A 45 -4.49 9.89 19.48
N PHE A 46 -4.74 10.31 18.23
CA PHE A 46 -4.01 11.41 17.61
C PHE A 46 -4.23 12.73 18.36
N GLU A 47 -5.47 13.01 18.77
CA GLU A 47 -5.86 14.19 19.55
C GLU A 47 -5.11 14.26 20.89
N GLN A 48 -4.94 13.15 21.58
CA GLN A 48 -4.14 13.12 22.83
C GLN A 48 -2.70 13.57 22.59
N GLY A 49 -2.08 13.19 21.48
CA GLY A 49 -0.76 13.67 21.11
C GLY A 49 -0.72 15.16 20.80
N TYR A 50 -1.74 15.67 20.12
CA TYR A 50 -1.88 17.09 19.85
C TYR A 50 -2.05 17.90 21.15
N GLU A 51 -2.94 17.49 22.04
CA GLU A 51 -3.18 18.17 23.32
C GLU A 51 -1.95 18.12 24.24
N ALA A 52 -1.18 17.02 24.22
CA ALA A 52 0.09 16.95 24.91
C ALA A 52 1.09 17.98 24.35
N LEU A 53 1.21 18.09 23.04
CA LEU A 53 2.08 19.06 22.38
C LEU A 53 1.62 20.51 22.65
N LYS A 54 0.33 20.78 22.51
CA LYS A 54 -0.26 22.10 22.76
C LYS A 54 -0.02 22.56 24.19
N ARG A 55 -0.16 21.66 25.17
CA ARG A 55 0.06 21.94 26.60
C ARG A 55 1.52 22.31 26.89
N VAL A 56 2.46 21.47 26.42
CA VAL A 56 3.89 21.67 26.71
C VAL A 56 4.49 22.87 25.99
N THR A 57 3.86 23.31 24.90
CA THR A 57 4.26 24.51 24.15
C THR A 57 3.47 25.76 24.53
N GLU A 58 2.62 25.70 25.54
CA GLU A 58 1.73 26.81 25.93
C GLU A 58 0.91 27.34 24.73
N GLY A 59 0.29 26.46 23.96
CA GLY A 59 -0.43 26.84 22.76
C GLY A 59 0.51 27.33 21.63
N PHE A 60 1.67 26.74 21.50
CA PHE A 60 2.73 27.09 20.52
C PHE A 60 3.38 28.43 20.75
N ARG A 61 3.30 28.99 21.97
CA ARG A 61 4.01 30.21 22.35
C ARG A 61 5.46 29.96 22.72
N LYS A 62 5.76 28.79 23.28
CA LYS A 62 7.10 28.36 23.68
C LYS A 62 7.42 27.00 23.09
N VAL A 63 8.27 26.99 22.09
CA VAL A 63 8.71 25.74 21.43
C VAL A 63 10.14 25.45 21.85
N ALA A 64 10.27 24.61 22.89
CA ALA A 64 11.57 24.16 23.41
C ALA A 64 11.81 22.69 22.99
N PRO A 65 12.82 22.38 22.15
CA PRO A 65 13.07 21.04 21.65
C PRO A 65 13.22 20.00 22.77
N GLY A 66 13.92 20.33 23.85
CA GLY A 66 14.13 19.40 24.99
C GLY A 66 12.81 18.93 25.61
N THR A 67 11.91 19.85 25.94
CA THR A 67 10.61 19.55 26.54
C THR A 67 9.71 18.76 25.58
N ILE A 68 9.78 19.06 24.27
CA ILE A 68 9.02 18.30 23.27
C ILE A 68 9.59 16.88 23.13
N VAL A 69 10.91 16.70 23.19
CA VAL A 69 11.53 15.36 23.20
C VAL A 69 11.04 14.53 24.39
N GLU A 70 10.99 15.13 25.59
CA GLU A 70 10.44 14.48 26.79
C GLU A 70 8.98 14.07 26.56
N THR A 71 8.16 14.97 26.02
CA THR A 71 6.76 14.69 25.68
C THR A 71 6.64 13.55 24.64
N VAL A 72 7.52 13.48 23.65
CA VAL A 72 7.56 12.37 22.69
C VAL A 72 7.87 11.03 23.37
N TYR A 73 8.71 11.02 24.38
CA TYR A 73 8.96 9.78 25.15
C TYR A 73 7.78 9.39 26.02
N GLU A 74 7.06 10.34 26.61
CA GLU A 74 5.88 10.07 27.44
C GLU A 74 4.67 9.69 26.61
N VAL A 75 4.40 10.43 25.53
CA VAL A 75 3.26 10.29 24.63
C VAL A 75 3.75 10.19 23.18
N PRO A 76 4.21 9.03 22.73
CA PRO A 76 4.92 8.88 21.46
C PRO A 76 4.19 9.38 20.22
N ILE A 77 2.85 9.31 20.20
CA ILE A 77 2.04 9.80 19.08
C ILE A 77 2.28 11.28 18.76
N THR A 78 2.80 12.05 19.72
CA THR A 78 3.23 13.45 19.54
C THR A 78 4.21 13.59 18.36
N LEU A 79 5.05 12.59 18.13
CA LEU A 79 5.97 12.57 16.97
C LEU A 79 5.22 12.57 15.64
N VAL A 80 4.13 11.81 15.55
CA VAL A 80 3.28 11.76 14.36
C VAL A 80 2.51 13.06 14.17
N VAL A 81 2.07 13.69 15.28
CA VAL A 81 1.43 15.02 15.25
C VAL A 81 2.40 16.07 14.69
N LEU A 82 3.64 16.14 15.20
CA LEU A 82 4.67 17.03 14.68
C LEU A 82 4.90 16.83 13.18
N ARG A 83 5.00 15.57 12.76
CA ARG A 83 5.13 15.25 11.35
C ARG A 83 3.94 15.73 10.51
N ALA A 84 2.72 15.58 11.03
CA ALA A 84 1.50 16.07 10.37
C ALA A 84 1.48 17.60 10.26
N MET A 85 1.93 18.32 11.30
CA MET A 85 2.09 19.78 11.26
C MET A 85 3.05 20.22 10.18
N LEU A 86 4.17 19.53 10.01
CA LEU A 86 5.14 19.79 8.93
C LEU A 86 4.61 19.35 7.56
N GLY A 87 3.60 18.47 7.51
CA GLY A 87 3.08 17.87 6.28
C GLY A 87 4.10 16.94 5.60
N PHE A 88 5.03 16.36 6.34
CA PHE A 88 6.06 15.47 5.83
C PHE A 88 5.68 14.00 5.93
N THR A 89 6.22 13.22 5.01
CA THR A 89 6.38 11.76 5.21
C THR A 89 7.61 11.49 6.09
N PRO A 90 7.73 10.30 6.71
CA PRO A 90 8.92 9.97 7.49
C PRO A 90 10.24 10.11 6.74
N PRO A 91 10.37 9.69 5.45
CA PRO A 91 11.57 9.91 4.66
C PRO A 91 11.89 11.40 4.38
N GLU A 92 10.88 12.21 4.11
CA GLU A 92 11.08 13.67 3.89
C GLU A 92 11.60 14.34 5.15
N TRP A 93 11.05 13.99 6.31
CA TRP A 93 11.53 14.51 7.58
C TRP A 93 12.97 14.07 7.88
N ALA A 94 13.30 12.80 7.66
CA ALA A 94 14.68 12.31 7.78
C ALA A 94 15.64 13.09 6.87
N TYR A 95 15.25 13.30 5.61
CA TYR A 95 16.07 14.02 4.64
C TYR A 95 16.38 15.45 5.11
N VAL A 96 15.36 16.21 5.52
CA VAL A 96 15.54 17.59 6.01
C VAL A 96 16.35 17.62 7.31
N THR A 97 16.14 16.65 8.21
CA THR A 97 16.92 16.51 9.44
C THR A 97 18.42 16.31 9.15
N ASN A 98 18.73 15.44 8.21
CA ASN A 98 20.13 15.20 7.81
C ASN A 98 20.82 16.46 7.30
N GLN A 99 20.09 17.30 6.56
CA GLN A 99 20.63 18.55 6.04
C GLN A 99 20.85 19.61 7.12
N ARG A 100 20.00 19.63 8.16
CA ARG A 100 20.00 20.69 9.17
C ARG A 100 20.86 20.41 10.40
N THR A 101 20.95 19.16 10.79
CA THR A 101 21.57 18.79 12.07
C THR A 101 22.89 18.05 11.93
N GLY A 102 23.23 17.55 10.76
CA GLY A 102 24.39 16.67 10.54
C GLY A 102 24.22 15.27 11.17
N VAL A 103 23.11 15.00 11.86
CA VAL A 103 22.80 13.66 12.41
C VAL A 103 22.21 12.79 11.31
N VAL A 104 22.84 11.66 11.05
CA VAL A 104 22.38 10.74 10.01
C VAL A 104 21.13 9.98 10.46
N VAL A 105 19.98 10.30 9.86
CA VAL A 105 18.72 9.60 10.00
C VAL A 105 18.40 8.87 8.69
N PRO A 106 18.68 7.55 8.58
CA PRO A 106 18.31 6.79 7.39
C PRO A 106 16.79 6.78 7.20
N GLN A 107 16.32 6.85 5.95
CA GLN A 107 14.88 6.81 5.64
C GLN A 107 14.17 5.59 6.22
N GLY A 108 14.83 4.41 6.16
CA GLY A 108 14.31 3.19 6.77
C GLY A 108 14.14 3.30 8.29
N ALA A 109 15.08 3.96 8.98
CA ALA A 109 14.98 4.19 10.43
C ALA A 109 13.80 5.13 10.77
N ALA A 110 13.57 6.16 9.97
CA ALA A 110 12.44 7.05 10.16
C ALA A 110 11.09 6.35 9.94
N ARG A 111 10.98 5.48 8.91
CA ARG A 111 9.79 4.65 8.68
C ARG A 111 9.55 3.66 9.82
N THR A 112 10.61 3.01 10.31
CA THR A 112 10.52 2.08 11.44
C THR A 112 10.08 2.79 12.71
N LEU A 113 10.63 3.97 13.00
CA LEU A 113 10.24 4.79 14.14
C LEU A 113 8.76 5.19 14.06
N ASP A 114 8.32 5.71 12.93
CA ASP A 114 6.92 6.09 12.68
C ASP A 114 5.97 4.90 12.87
N ARG A 115 6.32 3.74 12.30
CA ARG A 115 5.54 2.51 12.50
C ARG A 115 5.49 2.08 13.96
N THR A 116 6.62 2.11 14.66
CA THR A 116 6.68 1.74 16.08
C THR A 116 5.80 2.64 16.94
N VAL A 117 5.82 3.95 16.68
CA VAL A 117 4.95 4.93 17.34
C VAL A 117 3.47 4.64 17.06
N ARG A 118 3.11 4.36 15.82
CA ARG A 118 1.72 4.06 15.45
C ARG A 118 1.21 2.75 16.05
N LEU A 119 2.07 1.75 16.19
CA LEU A 119 1.72 0.47 16.85
C LEU A 119 1.53 0.60 18.36
N LYS A 120 2.23 1.53 19.01
CA LYS A 120 2.18 1.76 20.45
C LYS A 120 2.10 3.26 20.77
N PRO A 121 1.02 3.93 20.32
CA PRO A 121 0.96 5.39 20.24
C PRO A 121 0.99 6.10 21.61
N LEU A 122 0.47 5.46 22.64
CA LEU A 122 0.36 6.01 24.01
C LEU A 122 1.25 5.27 25.02
N THR A 123 2.01 4.27 24.59
CA THR A 123 2.91 3.55 25.49
C THR A 123 4.23 4.29 25.56
N SER A 124 4.56 4.85 26.73
CA SER A 124 5.80 5.60 26.96
C SER A 124 7.02 4.83 26.46
N MET A 125 7.87 5.53 25.72
CA MET A 125 9.13 4.99 25.24
C MET A 125 10.21 5.15 26.31
N ARG A 126 11.11 4.17 26.42
CA ARG A 126 12.25 4.30 27.31
C ARG A 126 13.22 5.34 26.79
N ALA A 127 13.45 6.39 27.56
CA ALA A 127 14.49 7.36 27.24
C ALA A 127 15.86 6.67 27.22
N GLY A 128 16.62 6.85 26.17
CA GLY A 128 17.90 6.22 25.98
C GLY A 128 18.97 7.21 25.51
N ALA A 129 20.24 6.81 25.59
CA ALA A 129 21.37 7.61 25.09
C ALA A 129 21.92 7.11 23.74
N GLY A 130 21.28 6.11 23.13
CA GLY A 130 21.74 5.47 21.91
C GLY A 130 21.38 6.24 20.63
N VAL A 131 21.74 5.65 19.50
CA VAL A 131 21.54 6.24 18.14
C VAL A 131 20.09 6.63 17.87
N THR A 132 19.13 5.82 18.34
CA THR A 132 17.69 6.13 18.17
C THR A 132 17.29 7.40 18.92
N ALA A 133 17.80 7.59 20.15
CA ALA A 133 17.54 8.80 20.92
C ALA A 133 18.13 10.04 20.26
N GLN A 134 19.35 9.95 19.71
CA GLN A 134 19.97 11.04 18.94
C GLN A 134 19.13 11.40 17.71
N ARG A 135 18.62 10.40 16.98
CA ARG A 135 17.77 10.60 15.81
C ARG A 135 16.44 11.27 16.17
N ILE A 136 15.76 10.81 17.22
CA ILE A 136 14.51 11.42 17.72
C ILE A 136 14.77 12.88 18.08
N ARG A 137 15.82 13.17 18.84
CA ARG A 137 16.19 14.53 19.23
C ARG A 137 16.42 15.41 18.00
N ALA A 138 17.24 14.96 17.04
CA ALA A 138 17.53 15.71 15.83
C ALA A 138 16.27 15.97 14.97
N MET A 139 15.38 14.98 14.85
CA MET A 139 14.11 15.15 14.15
C MET A 139 13.20 16.16 14.85
N VAL A 140 13.09 16.12 16.16
CA VAL A 140 12.30 17.09 16.95
C VAL A 140 12.91 18.49 16.85
N GLU A 141 14.22 18.63 17.00
CA GLU A 141 14.93 19.92 16.84
C GLU A 141 14.64 20.52 15.45
N THR A 142 14.74 19.70 14.39
CA THR A 142 14.40 20.13 13.02
C THR A 142 12.94 20.57 12.92
N ALA A 143 12.01 19.86 13.54
CA ALA A 143 10.60 20.26 13.54
C ALA A 143 10.39 21.59 14.24
N CYS A 144 11.01 21.77 15.40
CA CYS A 144 10.93 23.04 16.15
C CYS A 144 11.48 24.22 15.33
N GLN A 145 12.62 24.04 14.67
CA GLN A 145 13.21 25.05 13.79
C GLN A 145 12.24 25.42 12.66
N LEU A 146 11.75 24.44 11.92
CA LEU A 146 10.84 24.64 10.79
C LEU A 146 9.53 25.32 11.21
N LEU A 147 8.95 24.91 12.34
CA LEU A 147 7.74 25.53 12.89
C LEU A 147 7.98 26.96 13.37
N THR A 148 9.19 27.28 13.82
CA THR A 148 9.56 28.63 14.25
C THR A 148 9.85 29.55 13.04
N GLU A 149 10.60 29.05 12.08
CA GLU A 149 10.98 29.82 10.87
C GLU A 149 9.78 30.11 9.96
N GLY A 150 8.84 29.17 9.90
CA GLY A 150 7.75 29.21 8.94
C GLY A 150 8.22 28.94 7.51
N ALA A 151 7.38 29.29 6.53
CA ALA A 151 7.67 29.11 5.13
C ALA A 151 8.66 30.16 4.62
N THR A 152 9.70 29.73 3.92
CA THR A 152 10.55 30.64 3.18
C THR A 152 9.87 31.03 1.87
N GLN A 153 9.99 32.31 1.45
CA GLN A 153 9.45 32.75 0.16
C GLN A 153 10.12 32.01 -0.99
N ALA A 154 9.29 31.46 -1.89
CA ALA A 154 9.75 30.82 -3.11
C ALA A 154 9.55 31.75 -4.31
N PRO A 155 10.35 31.63 -5.39
CA PRO A 155 10.09 32.32 -6.66
C PRO A 155 8.66 31.99 -7.13
N GLY A 156 7.96 33.00 -7.72
CA GLY A 156 6.53 32.91 -8.03
C GLY A 156 6.08 31.77 -8.97
N ILE A 157 7.03 31.15 -9.66
CA ILE A 157 6.78 29.97 -10.55
C ILE A 157 6.95 28.61 -9.84
N ILE A 158 7.39 28.60 -8.57
CA ILE A 158 7.64 27.38 -7.80
C ILE A 158 6.61 27.31 -6.67
N HIS A 159 5.68 26.35 -6.76
CA HIS A 159 4.80 26.04 -5.65
C HIS A 159 5.56 25.21 -4.59
N ARG A 160 5.70 25.77 -3.41
CA ARG A 160 6.19 25.02 -2.26
C ARG A 160 5.04 24.27 -1.60
N LEU A 161 5.36 23.10 -1.04
CA LEU A 161 4.41 22.31 -0.24
C LEU A 161 4.24 22.89 1.17
N ASP A 162 4.44 24.22 1.33
CA ASP A 162 4.22 24.92 2.57
C ASP A 162 2.73 24.88 2.96
N LYS A 163 2.48 24.73 4.23
CA LYS A 163 1.12 24.64 4.76
C LYS A 163 0.65 26.02 5.17
N ALA A 164 -0.54 26.40 4.76
CA ALA A 164 -1.12 27.72 5.06
C ALA A 164 -1.14 28.02 6.58
N ASP A 165 -1.35 26.98 7.38
CA ASP A 165 -1.38 27.06 8.85
C ASP A 165 -0.01 27.24 9.50
N THR A 166 1.10 27.01 8.78
CA THR A 166 2.47 27.17 9.28
C THR A 166 3.28 28.23 8.51
N THR A 167 2.66 28.91 7.57
CA THR A 167 3.33 29.86 6.65
C THR A 167 4.10 30.96 7.40
N LYS A 168 3.53 31.50 8.47
CA LYS A 168 4.18 32.52 9.31
C LYS A 168 4.80 31.92 10.60
N GLY A 169 5.15 30.63 10.56
CA GLY A 169 5.69 29.94 11.73
C GLY A 169 4.71 29.91 12.90
N LEU A 170 5.22 30.12 14.11
CA LEU A 170 4.42 30.08 15.33
C LEU A 170 3.32 31.16 15.35
N ALA A 171 3.52 32.29 14.68
CA ALA A 171 2.50 33.33 14.57
C ALA A 171 1.25 32.90 13.82
N SER A 172 1.35 31.86 12.98
CA SER A 172 0.16 31.24 12.34
C SER A 172 -0.52 30.22 13.25
N LEU A 173 0.25 29.48 14.07
CA LEU A 173 -0.26 28.38 14.90
C LEU A 173 -0.96 28.89 16.17
N GLN A 174 -0.43 29.93 16.79
CA GLN A 174 -0.97 30.48 18.05
C GLN A 174 -2.46 30.85 17.96
N PRO A 175 -2.90 31.66 16.97
CA PRO A 175 -4.32 31.99 16.83
C PRO A 175 -5.22 30.76 16.65
N ILE A 176 -4.75 29.77 15.88
CA ILE A 176 -5.52 28.52 15.66
C ILE A 176 -5.67 27.75 16.95
N ALA A 177 -4.62 27.67 17.76
CA ALA A 177 -4.67 26.98 19.05
C ALA A 177 -5.58 27.70 20.06
N ASP A 178 -5.64 29.04 20.00
CA ASP A 178 -6.45 29.87 20.90
C ASP A 178 -7.93 29.88 20.52
N LEU A 179 -8.28 29.77 19.24
CA LEU A 179 -9.67 29.82 18.75
C LEU A 179 -10.53 28.63 19.20
N GLY A 180 -9.95 27.61 19.83
CA GLY A 180 -10.69 26.42 20.23
C GLY A 180 -11.26 25.61 19.06
N LEU A 181 -10.86 25.92 17.84
CA LEU A 181 -11.16 25.07 16.70
C LEU A 181 -10.46 23.70 16.89
N PRO A 182 -11.09 22.60 16.46
CA PRO A 182 -10.49 21.28 16.57
C PRO A 182 -9.33 21.14 15.58
N TYR A 183 -8.24 21.86 15.82
CA TYR A 183 -7.05 21.85 14.96
C TYR A 183 -6.45 20.44 14.87
N ALA A 184 -6.58 19.66 15.95
CA ALA A 184 -6.24 18.24 15.94
C ALA A 184 -6.97 17.48 14.82
N MET A 185 -8.24 17.78 14.56
CA MET A 185 -9.01 17.17 13.46
C MET A 185 -8.42 17.53 12.09
N VAL A 186 -8.08 18.80 11.86
CA VAL A 186 -7.45 19.23 10.59
C VAL A 186 -6.10 18.56 10.39
N LEU A 187 -5.32 18.44 11.45
CA LEU A 187 -4.04 17.72 11.41
C LEU A 187 -4.22 16.22 11.19
N TYR A 188 -5.27 15.63 11.77
CA TYR A 188 -5.60 14.23 11.58
C TYR A 188 -6.02 13.93 10.12
N GLU A 189 -6.87 14.77 9.54
CA GLU A 189 -7.22 14.67 8.11
C GLU A 189 -5.98 14.83 7.22
N ARG A 190 -5.05 15.72 7.56
CA ARG A 190 -3.77 15.84 6.88
C ARG A 190 -2.90 14.58 7.09
N PHE A 191 -2.90 14.03 8.29
CA PHE A 191 -2.20 12.79 8.60
C PHE A 191 -2.75 11.63 7.76
N LEU A 192 -4.06 11.50 7.63
CA LEU A 192 -4.71 10.52 6.78
C LEU A 192 -4.49 10.80 5.27
N GLY A 193 -4.55 12.05 4.86
CA GLY A 193 -4.46 12.45 3.46
C GLY A 193 -3.06 12.32 2.85
N ARG A 194 -2.01 12.67 3.57
CA ARG A 194 -0.63 12.57 3.08
C ARG A 194 -0.05 11.15 3.12
N PRO A 195 -0.26 10.37 4.18
CA PRO A 195 0.07 8.96 4.15
C PRO A 195 -0.85 8.15 3.25
N PHE A 196 -1.94 8.74 2.71
CA PHE A 196 -2.78 8.02 1.77
C PHE A 196 -1.99 7.57 0.53
N ALA A 197 -0.96 8.31 0.11
CA ALA A 197 -0.03 7.82 -0.88
C ALA A 197 0.86 6.68 -0.34
N GLY A 198 1.42 6.81 0.83
CA GLY A 198 2.20 5.74 1.48
C GLY A 198 1.33 4.66 2.15
N HIS A 199 0.11 5.01 2.56
CA HIS A 199 -0.89 4.08 3.05
C HIS A 199 -1.56 3.34 1.90
N ARG A 200 -1.75 3.96 0.76
CA ARG A 200 -2.14 3.34 -0.50
C ARG A 200 -1.11 2.29 -0.95
N ASP A 201 0.18 2.53 -0.75
CA ASP A 201 1.22 1.54 -1.03
C ASP A 201 1.22 0.40 0.00
N SER A 202 1.01 0.68 1.28
CA SER A 202 0.90 -0.34 2.33
C SER A 202 -0.45 -1.06 2.32
N ILE A 203 -1.53 -0.40 1.89
CA ILE A 203 -2.82 -1.04 1.66
C ILE A 203 -2.83 -1.81 0.35
N SER A 204 -2.14 -1.36 -0.69
CA SER A 204 -1.91 -2.18 -1.88
C SER A 204 -1.16 -3.47 -1.55
N GLU A 205 -0.28 -3.43 -0.56
CA GLU A 205 0.38 -4.62 -0.02
C GLU A 205 -0.62 -5.47 0.81
N LEU A 206 -1.38 -4.88 1.71
CA LEU A 206 -2.41 -5.58 2.52
C LEU A 206 -3.59 -6.12 1.68
N ILE A 207 -3.98 -5.42 0.64
CA ILE A 207 -5.06 -5.86 -0.24
C ILE A 207 -4.52 -6.83 -1.30
N GLY A 208 -3.27 -6.70 -1.73
CA GLY A 208 -2.53 -7.74 -2.43
C GLY A 208 -2.52 -9.03 -1.59
N ASP A 209 -2.24 -8.90 -0.30
CA ASP A 209 -2.32 -9.99 0.68
C ASP A 209 -3.74 -10.57 0.80
N VAL A 210 -4.81 -9.80 0.62
CA VAL A 210 -6.20 -10.33 0.63
C VAL A 210 -6.44 -11.27 -0.55
N VAL A 211 -6.05 -10.88 -1.77
CA VAL A 211 -6.20 -11.74 -2.95
C VAL A 211 -5.31 -12.98 -2.82
N GLU A 212 -4.06 -12.79 -2.43
CA GLU A 212 -3.14 -13.91 -2.22
C GLU A 212 -3.62 -14.85 -1.11
N SER A 213 -4.09 -14.32 0.01
CA SER A 213 -4.64 -15.12 1.12
C SER A 213 -5.91 -15.88 0.72
N ALA A 214 -6.77 -15.28 -0.11
CA ALA A 214 -7.93 -15.97 -0.66
C ALA A 214 -7.52 -17.14 -1.56
N ILE A 215 -6.50 -16.95 -2.41
CA ILE A 215 -5.93 -18.03 -3.23
C ILE A 215 -5.35 -19.13 -2.35
N GLU A 216 -4.51 -18.78 -1.36
CA GLU A 216 -3.91 -19.74 -0.42
C GLU A 216 -4.97 -20.55 0.32
N ALA A 217 -6.03 -19.91 0.79
CA ALA A 217 -7.12 -20.57 1.48
C ALA A 217 -7.82 -21.60 0.58
N VAL A 218 -8.09 -21.24 -0.68
CA VAL A 218 -8.72 -22.13 -1.66
C VAL A 218 -7.81 -23.30 -2.03
N LEU A 219 -6.52 -23.07 -2.26
CA LEU A 219 -5.55 -24.12 -2.58
C LEU A 219 -5.37 -25.08 -1.40
N SER A 220 -5.20 -24.53 -0.19
CA SER A 220 -5.04 -25.32 1.03
C SER A 220 -6.29 -26.17 1.33
N THR A 221 -7.49 -25.59 1.23
CA THR A 221 -8.75 -26.31 1.42
C THR A 221 -8.95 -27.37 0.36
N GLY A 222 -8.48 -27.11 -0.88
CA GLY A 222 -8.49 -28.07 -1.98
C GLY A 222 -7.46 -29.20 -1.85
N GLY A 223 -6.58 -29.17 -0.85
CA GLY A 223 -5.49 -30.14 -0.68
C GLY A 223 -4.46 -30.07 -1.81
N ILE A 224 -4.22 -28.90 -2.35
CA ILE A 224 -3.33 -28.68 -3.50
C ILE A 224 -1.96 -28.19 -2.99
N SER A 225 -0.90 -28.88 -3.35
CA SER A 225 0.47 -28.43 -3.08
C SER A 225 0.84 -27.27 -4.00
N PHE A 226 1.42 -26.22 -3.45
CA PHE A 226 1.84 -25.04 -4.20
C PHE A 226 3.10 -24.41 -3.61
N ARG A 227 3.80 -23.68 -4.46
CA ARG A 227 4.91 -22.80 -4.09
C ARG A 227 4.44 -21.36 -4.18
N LYS A 228 4.35 -20.64 -3.07
CA LYS A 228 4.19 -19.18 -3.06
C LYS A 228 5.57 -18.54 -3.21
N THR A 229 5.71 -17.60 -4.14
CA THR A 229 6.99 -16.89 -4.36
C THR A 229 7.06 -15.64 -3.51
N LYS A 230 8.28 -15.17 -3.25
CA LYS A 230 8.53 -13.91 -2.56
C LYS A 230 8.70 -12.77 -3.57
N ARG A 231 8.47 -11.56 -3.12
CA ARG A 231 8.69 -10.36 -3.94
C ARG A 231 10.12 -10.32 -4.50
N ALA A 232 10.24 -10.13 -5.82
CA ALA A 232 11.50 -10.08 -6.56
C ALA A 232 12.34 -11.37 -6.48
N GLU A 233 11.73 -12.51 -6.15
CA GLU A 233 12.37 -13.81 -6.20
C GLU A 233 12.69 -14.19 -7.66
N ARG A 234 13.81 -14.87 -7.87
CA ARG A 234 14.20 -15.35 -9.19
C ARG A 234 13.91 -16.85 -9.28
N ILE A 235 13.02 -17.22 -10.19
CA ILE A 235 12.69 -18.62 -10.48
C ILE A 235 13.20 -18.96 -11.87
N PRO A 236 13.98 -20.05 -12.04
CA PRO A 236 14.44 -20.47 -13.35
C PRO A 236 13.29 -20.66 -14.35
N GLY A 237 13.45 -20.13 -15.54
CA GLY A 237 12.43 -20.20 -16.59
C GLY A 237 11.39 -19.06 -16.58
N PHE A 238 11.44 -18.17 -15.58
CA PHE A 238 10.59 -16.97 -15.50
C PHE A 238 11.45 -15.72 -15.36
N ASP A 239 11.22 -14.70 -16.18
CA ASP A 239 11.89 -13.40 -16.06
C ASP A 239 11.46 -12.69 -14.76
N GLN A 240 10.19 -12.88 -14.38
CA GLN A 240 9.63 -12.49 -13.10
C GLN A 240 8.82 -13.68 -12.57
N ALA A 241 9.08 -14.07 -11.33
CA ALA A 241 8.37 -15.17 -10.69
C ALA A 241 6.86 -14.87 -10.60
N PRO A 242 5.97 -15.79 -11.01
CA PRO A 242 4.54 -15.69 -10.75
C PRO A 242 4.28 -15.80 -9.23
N ASP A 243 3.15 -15.28 -8.76
CA ASP A 243 2.86 -15.26 -7.33
C ASP A 243 2.69 -16.69 -6.75
N PHE A 244 2.10 -17.61 -7.51
CA PHE A 244 1.99 -19.04 -7.13
C PHE A 244 2.38 -19.95 -8.28
N ILE A 245 3.03 -21.08 -7.95
CA ILE A 245 3.45 -22.12 -8.89
C ILE A 245 2.95 -23.48 -8.37
N ILE A 246 2.32 -24.25 -9.22
CA ILE A 246 1.74 -25.56 -8.88
C ILE A 246 2.34 -26.62 -9.81
N PRO A 247 2.79 -27.77 -9.29
CA PRO A 247 2.93 -28.08 -7.87
C PRO A 247 4.15 -27.40 -7.22
N ASP A 248 5.20 -27.10 -8.00
CA ASP A 248 6.46 -26.53 -7.56
C ASP A 248 7.21 -25.84 -8.73
N GLU A 249 8.32 -25.18 -8.42
CA GLU A 249 9.15 -24.43 -9.38
C GLU A 249 9.96 -25.30 -10.36
N PHE A 250 10.14 -26.58 -10.08
CA PHE A 250 10.93 -27.49 -10.93
C PHE A 250 10.13 -28.05 -12.10
N ASN A 251 8.82 -28.21 -11.92
CA ASN A 251 7.91 -28.69 -12.95
C ASN A 251 6.59 -27.91 -12.94
N PRO A 252 6.59 -26.62 -13.30
CA PRO A 252 5.39 -25.80 -13.26
C PRO A 252 4.33 -26.30 -14.25
N GLN A 253 3.16 -26.65 -13.72
CA GLN A 253 2.00 -27.08 -14.50
C GLN A 253 0.90 -26.00 -14.54
N ILE A 254 0.82 -25.20 -13.47
CA ILE A 254 -0.10 -24.09 -13.34
C ILE A 254 0.65 -22.95 -12.66
N VAL A 255 0.44 -21.73 -13.14
CA VAL A 255 0.90 -20.52 -12.47
C VAL A 255 -0.29 -19.61 -12.20
N ILE A 256 -0.31 -18.99 -11.03
CA ILE A 256 -1.35 -18.03 -10.66
C ILE A 256 -0.69 -16.68 -10.39
N GLU A 257 -1.26 -15.65 -10.97
CA GLU A 257 -0.86 -14.26 -10.78
C GLU A 257 -1.99 -13.51 -10.08
N ALA A 258 -1.72 -12.97 -8.90
CA ALA A 258 -2.65 -12.18 -8.11
C ALA A 258 -2.45 -10.68 -8.41
N LYS A 259 -3.49 -10.00 -8.85
CA LYS A 259 -3.41 -8.57 -9.18
C LYS A 259 -4.60 -7.81 -8.62
N LEU A 260 -4.29 -6.75 -7.91
CA LEU A 260 -5.28 -5.79 -7.45
C LEU A 260 -4.95 -4.41 -7.98
N THR A 261 -5.95 -3.70 -8.46
CA THR A 261 -5.82 -2.27 -8.76
C THR A 261 -7.16 -1.55 -8.67
N GLU A 262 -7.13 -0.41 -8.01
CA GLU A 262 -8.25 0.53 -7.97
C GLU A 262 -8.03 1.70 -8.95
N ASP A 263 -6.81 1.84 -9.45
CA ASP A 263 -6.38 2.88 -10.37
C ASP A 263 -6.26 2.31 -11.78
N ASP A 264 -6.89 2.97 -12.74
CA ASP A 264 -6.84 2.62 -14.16
C ASP A 264 -5.44 2.82 -14.76
N GLY A 265 -4.65 3.75 -14.22
CA GLY A 265 -3.28 4.03 -14.66
C GLY A 265 -2.34 2.83 -14.51
N THR A 266 -2.51 2.05 -13.45
CA THR A 266 -1.65 0.89 -13.15
C THR A 266 -2.19 -0.44 -13.67
N ALA A 267 -3.45 -0.50 -14.12
CA ALA A 267 -4.08 -1.72 -14.61
C ALA A 267 -3.32 -2.33 -15.80
N ARG A 268 -2.85 -1.49 -16.72
CA ARG A 268 -2.12 -1.94 -17.93
C ARG A 268 -0.83 -2.68 -17.59
N ASP A 269 -0.03 -2.18 -16.67
CA ASP A 269 1.24 -2.82 -16.29
C ASP A 269 0.99 -4.20 -15.66
N LYS A 270 -0.07 -4.30 -14.86
CA LYS A 270 -0.47 -5.56 -14.22
C LYS A 270 -0.92 -6.60 -15.24
N ILE A 271 -1.68 -6.19 -16.25
CA ILE A 271 -2.12 -7.06 -17.33
C ILE A 271 -0.95 -7.47 -18.22
N THR A 272 -0.01 -6.57 -18.53
CA THR A 272 1.19 -6.87 -19.31
C THR A 272 1.98 -8.03 -18.72
N ARG A 273 2.06 -8.11 -17.39
CA ARG A 273 2.74 -9.20 -16.69
C ARG A 273 2.05 -10.56 -16.94
N VAL A 274 0.73 -10.61 -16.87
CA VAL A 274 -0.03 -11.83 -17.16
C VAL A 274 0.08 -12.21 -18.66
N GLN A 275 0.07 -11.22 -19.55
CA GLN A 275 0.30 -11.46 -20.99
C GLN A 275 1.67 -12.08 -21.23
N HIS A 276 2.70 -11.62 -20.53
CA HIS A 276 4.04 -12.22 -20.63
C HIS A 276 4.04 -13.70 -20.19
N LEU A 277 3.38 -14.02 -19.08
CA LEU A 277 3.21 -15.42 -18.63
C LEU A 277 2.43 -16.26 -19.65
N GLY A 278 1.37 -15.69 -20.24
CA GLY A 278 0.60 -16.34 -21.33
C GLY A 278 1.48 -16.63 -22.55
N SER A 279 2.27 -15.66 -22.98
CA SER A 279 3.22 -15.84 -24.09
C SER A 279 4.29 -16.91 -23.78
N LEU A 280 4.79 -16.91 -22.54
CA LEU A 280 5.77 -17.89 -22.08
C LEU A 280 5.17 -19.31 -22.05
N SER A 281 3.90 -19.45 -21.64
CA SER A 281 3.20 -20.73 -21.62
C SER A 281 3.00 -21.33 -23.02
N MET A 282 2.92 -20.49 -24.05
CA MET A 282 2.75 -20.88 -25.46
C MET A 282 4.06 -20.90 -26.24
N ARG A 283 5.22 -20.65 -25.61
CA ARG A 283 6.51 -20.69 -26.30
C ARG A 283 6.74 -22.06 -26.90
N ASP A 284 7.09 -22.09 -28.19
CA ASP A 284 7.31 -23.30 -28.99
C ASP A 284 6.05 -24.20 -29.14
N ARG A 285 4.86 -23.62 -29.05
CA ARG A 285 3.56 -24.26 -29.22
C ARG A 285 2.76 -23.59 -30.34
N ALA A 286 2.02 -24.41 -31.10
CA ALA A 286 1.03 -23.88 -32.03
C ALA A 286 -0.19 -23.32 -31.29
N PRO A 287 -0.94 -22.35 -31.85
CA PRO A 287 -2.09 -21.72 -31.17
C PRO A 287 -3.17 -22.69 -30.70
N HIS A 288 -3.33 -23.84 -31.39
CA HIS A 288 -4.31 -24.88 -31.05
C HIS A 288 -3.79 -25.93 -30.05
N GLU A 289 -2.49 -25.93 -29.80
CA GLU A 289 -1.91 -26.86 -28.83
C GLU A 289 -2.18 -26.42 -27.37
N PRO A 290 -2.20 -27.36 -26.42
CA PRO A 290 -2.28 -27.03 -25.02
C PRO A 290 -1.04 -26.27 -24.57
N PRO A 291 -1.18 -25.28 -23.68
CA PRO A 291 -0.05 -24.54 -23.13
C PRO A 291 0.89 -25.46 -22.32
N ARG A 292 2.14 -25.08 -22.19
CA ARG A 292 3.13 -25.79 -21.37
C ARG A 292 2.71 -25.84 -19.90
N PHE A 293 2.12 -24.75 -19.42
CA PHE A 293 1.49 -24.62 -18.12
C PHE A 293 0.27 -23.71 -18.23
N GLU A 294 -0.75 -23.95 -17.41
CA GLU A 294 -1.94 -23.10 -17.35
C GLU A 294 -1.60 -21.78 -16.65
N VAL A 295 -2.08 -20.66 -17.19
CA VAL A 295 -1.95 -19.34 -16.58
C VAL A 295 -3.31 -18.91 -16.04
N ILE A 296 -3.36 -18.61 -14.74
CA ILE A 296 -4.55 -18.13 -14.07
C ILE A 296 -4.28 -16.71 -13.58
N ALA A 297 -5.21 -15.80 -13.81
CA ALA A 297 -5.20 -14.47 -13.22
C ALA A 297 -6.31 -14.35 -12.16
N CYS A 298 -5.93 -14.01 -10.95
CA CYS A 298 -6.86 -13.64 -9.89
C CYS A 298 -6.79 -12.13 -9.71
N ILE A 299 -7.88 -11.44 -10.07
CA ILE A 299 -7.92 -9.98 -10.11
C ILE A 299 -8.94 -9.41 -9.15
N ALA A 300 -8.64 -8.25 -8.59
CA ALA A 300 -9.57 -7.50 -7.74
C ALA A 300 -9.40 -5.99 -7.97
N GLY A 301 -10.42 -5.24 -7.61
CA GLY A 301 -10.43 -3.78 -7.68
C GLY A 301 -11.02 -3.20 -8.95
N HIS A 302 -11.58 -2.02 -8.79
CA HIS A 302 -12.36 -1.32 -9.79
C HIS A 302 -11.53 -0.84 -11.01
N GLY A 303 -10.22 -0.62 -10.84
CA GLY A 303 -9.36 -0.07 -11.88
C GLY A 303 -9.27 -0.90 -13.16
N PHE A 304 -9.59 -2.20 -13.10
CA PHE A 304 -9.67 -3.03 -14.29
C PHE A 304 -10.88 -2.74 -15.19
N LYS A 305 -11.98 -2.16 -14.65
CA LYS A 305 -13.22 -1.90 -15.42
C LYS A 305 -13.08 -0.87 -16.54
N VAL A 306 -12.07 -0.03 -16.49
CA VAL A 306 -11.90 1.10 -17.41
C VAL A 306 -11.31 0.69 -18.74
N ARG A 307 -10.59 -0.44 -18.81
CA ARG A 307 -9.78 -0.83 -19.98
C ARG A 307 -10.26 -2.13 -20.61
N ARG A 308 -11.33 -2.02 -21.39
CA ARG A 308 -11.97 -3.16 -22.05
C ARG A 308 -11.00 -3.95 -22.93
N GLU A 309 -10.19 -3.28 -23.74
CA GLU A 309 -9.22 -3.95 -24.62
C GLU A 309 -8.09 -4.66 -23.84
N ASP A 310 -7.69 -4.12 -22.70
CA ASP A 310 -6.69 -4.78 -21.86
C ASP A 310 -7.31 -6.02 -21.17
N MET A 311 -8.58 -5.98 -20.80
CA MET A 311 -9.30 -7.14 -20.28
C MET A 311 -9.45 -8.24 -21.33
N LYS A 312 -9.75 -7.90 -22.61
CA LYS A 312 -9.75 -8.87 -23.71
C LYS A 312 -8.41 -9.59 -23.83
N LYS A 313 -7.31 -8.82 -23.78
CA LYS A 313 -5.95 -9.39 -23.82
C LYS A 313 -5.68 -10.31 -22.61
N LEU A 314 -6.16 -9.95 -21.42
CA LEU A 314 -6.05 -10.77 -20.22
C LEU A 314 -6.78 -12.10 -20.42
N LEU A 315 -8.03 -12.07 -20.87
CA LEU A 315 -8.84 -13.26 -21.15
C LEU A 315 -8.18 -14.18 -22.20
N LEU A 316 -7.62 -13.61 -23.27
CA LEU A 316 -6.91 -14.38 -24.29
C LEU A 316 -5.64 -15.03 -23.74
N SER A 317 -4.84 -14.27 -22.98
CA SER A 317 -3.56 -14.75 -22.43
C SER A 317 -3.71 -15.85 -21.39
N THR A 318 -4.83 -15.85 -20.65
CA THR A 318 -5.16 -16.86 -19.65
C THR A 318 -6.10 -17.95 -20.18
N ARG A 319 -6.47 -17.87 -21.47
CA ARG A 319 -7.49 -18.76 -22.09
C ARG A 319 -8.80 -18.79 -21.28
N GLY A 320 -9.21 -17.63 -20.77
CA GLY A 320 -10.42 -17.43 -19.98
C GLY A 320 -10.25 -17.66 -18.47
N LYS A 321 -9.08 -18.07 -17.99
CA LYS A 321 -8.86 -18.36 -16.56
C LYS A 321 -8.62 -17.08 -15.76
N VAL A 322 -9.65 -16.23 -15.68
CA VAL A 322 -9.69 -14.97 -14.91
C VAL A 322 -10.72 -15.13 -13.81
N PHE A 323 -10.28 -14.98 -12.56
CA PHE A 323 -11.11 -15.09 -11.38
C PHE A 323 -11.09 -13.78 -10.59
N THR A 324 -12.21 -13.47 -9.94
CA THR A 324 -12.35 -12.35 -9.02
C THR A 324 -12.56 -12.88 -7.59
N LEU A 325 -12.53 -12.01 -6.58
CA LEU A 325 -12.81 -12.42 -5.20
C LEU A 325 -14.22 -13.04 -5.06
N GLU A 326 -15.18 -12.57 -5.85
CA GLU A 326 -16.56 -13.07 -5.83
C GLU A 326 -16.69 -14.53 -6.28
N ASN A 327 -15.89 -14.94 -7.28
CA ASN A 327 -15.95 -16.28 -7.87
C ASN A 327 -14.72 -17.15 -7.55
N MET A 328 -13.92 -16.75 -6.56
CA MET A 328 -12.70 -17.46 -6.15
C MET A 328 -12.97 -18.92 -5.71
N ASN A 329 -14.17 -19.20 -5.20
CA ASN A 329 -14.61 -20.55 -4.83
C ASN A 329 -14.67 -21.52 -6.02
N LYS A 330 -14.76 -21.03 -7.25
CA LYS A 330 -14.75 -21.82 -8.49
C LYS A 330 -13.34 -22.12 -9.01
N LEU A 331 -12.31 -21.52 -8.43
CA LEU A 331 -10.93 -21.55 -8.90
C LEU A 331 -10.43 -22.98 -9.16
N VAL A 332 -10.65 -23.88 -8.21
CA VAL A 332 -10.20 -25.29 -8.32
C VAL A 332 -11.01 -26.06 -9.35
N GLU A 333 -12.33 -25.96 -9.32
CA GLU A 333 -13.22 -26.75 -10.18
C GLU A 333 -13.13 -26.34 -11.66
N CYS A 334 -12.91 -25.05 -11.91
CA CYS A 334 -12.91 -24.49 -13.26
C CYS A 334 -11.50 -24.32 -13.87
N SER A 335 -10.49 -24.94 -13.26
CA SER A 335 -9.12 -24.97 -13.77
C SER A 335 -8.50 -26.35 -13.67
N ARG A 336 -7.26 -26.52 -14.15
CA ARG A 336 -6.51 -27.75 -13.99
C ARG A 336 -6.08 -28.03 -12.55
N LEU A 337 -6.29 -27.11 -11.61
CA LEU A 337 -5.99 -27.31 -10.18
C LEU A 337 -6.67 -28.58 -9.62
N LYS A 338 -7.86 -28.92 -10.11
CA LYS A 338 -8.56 -30.17 -9.72
C LYS A 338 -7.75 -31.45 -9.97
N GLU A 339 -6.79 -31.44 -10.92
CA GLU A 339 -5.90 -32.56 -11.24
C GLU A 339 -4.83 -32.77 -10.15
N PHE A 340 -4.57 -31.74 -9.31
CA PHE A 340 -3.52 -31.70 -8.31
C PHE A 340 -4.03 -31.86 -6.87
N ARG A 341 -5.30 -32.23 -6.69
CA ARG A 341 -5.84 -32.55 -5.37
C ARG A 341 -5.15 -33.78 -4.79
N THR A 342 -4.60 -33.67 -3.61
CA THR A 342 -4.18 -34.83 -2.81
C THR A 342 -5.43 -35.57 -2.33
N ARG A 343 -5.48 -36.86 -2.57
CA ARG A 343 -6.58 -37.77 -2.11
C ARG A 343 -6.53 -37.92 -0.60
#